data_4d45f369170135949c09a5fb214c88e6
#
_entry.id   4d45f369170135949c09a5fb214c88e6
#
_cell.length_a   1.000
_cell.length_b   1.000
_cell.length_c   1.000
_cell.angle_alpha   90.00
_cell.angle_beta   90.00
_cell.angle_gamma   90.00
#
_symmetry.space_group_name_H-M   'P 1'
#
loop_
_entity.id
_entity.type
_entity.pdbx_description
1 polymer ?
#
loop_
_entity_poly.entity_id
_entity_poly.type
_entity_poly.pdbx_seq_one_letter_code
_entity_poly.pdbx_strand_id
1 'polypeptide(L)'
;KSQARKTGTRTRWLPDLDVFTDIAIPAEYFTDVMKRQAVVNAGVTFRFRNETEPGRFEEAEFLYENGIMDYVTELAGEGSLTAPVFWQTEKKGRDRADKPEYKVKLSAACCFSNKVNVIEHYHNSSWLEHGGSPEKAAKSAFVSAIDKYLRDQGKYQKSESKITWADIEDCLVLV
;
A
#
# COMPACT_ATOMS: atom_id res chain seq x y z
N LYS A 1 -9.03 -11.08 35.00
CA LYS A 1 -8.28 -11.10 33.72
C LYS A 1 -8.45 -12.51 33.14
N SER A 2 -9.23 -12.67 32.07
CA SER A 2 -9.30 -13.94 31.34
C SER A 2 -8.06 -14.04 30.44
N GLN A 3 -7.39 -15.18 30.46
CA GLN A 3 -6.36 -15.49 29.45
C GLN A 3 -7.08 -15.91 28.16
N ALA A 4 -7.40 -14.95 27.30
CA ALA A 4 -7.94 -15.26 25.99
C ALA A 4 -6.82 -15.85 25.11
N ARG A 5 -7.08 -17.01 24.50
CA ARG A 5 -6.15 -17.64 23.54
C ARG A 5 -6.10 -16.90 22.20
N LYS A 6 -7.08 -16.04 21.92
CA LYS A 6 -7.15 -15.19 20.74
C LYS A 6 -7.35 -13.74 21.16
N THR A 7 -6.64 -12.83 20.52
CA THR A 7 -6.79 -11.39 20.71
C THR A 7 -7.49 -10.78 19.50
N GLY A 8 -8.24 -9.72 19.72
CA GLY A 8 -8.94 -9.02 18.65
C GLY A 8 -9.88 -7.95 19.20
N THR A 9 -10.34 -7.09 18.31
CA THR A 9 -11.32 -6.06 18.61
C THR A 9 -12.51 -6.22 17.68
N ARG A 10 -13.72 -6.09 18.23
CA ARG A 10 -14.96 -6.05 17.46
C ARG A 10 -15.66 -4.74 17.73
N THR A 11 -15.95 -3.99 16.68
CA THR A 11 -16.74 -2.77 16.73
C THR A 11 -18.05 -2.99 15.95
N ARG A 12 -19.16 -2.56 16.50
CA ARG A 12 -20.46 -2.52 15.83
C ARG A 12 -21.01 -1.10 15.95
N TRP A 13 -21.52 -0.58 14.86
CA TRP A 13 -22.20 0.72 14.87
C TRP A 13 -23.45 0.65 14.01
N LEU A 14 -24.38 1.53 14.31
CA LEU A 14 -25.54 1.83 13.52
C LEU A 14 -25.58 3.35 13.37
N PRO A 15 -25.49 3.89 12.14
CA PRO A 15 -25.62 5.32 11.93
C PRO A 15 -27.01 5.81 12.34
N ASP A 16 -27.06 7.02 12.90
CA ASP A 16 -28.29 7.64 13.41
C ASP A 16 -28.79 8.70 12.42
N LEU A 17 -30.03 8.57 11.96
CA LEU A 17 -30.66 9.51 11.04
C LEU A 17 -30.93 10.90 11.67
N ASP A 18 -30.95 10.99 13.00
CA ASP A 18 -31.03 12.29 13.68
C ASP A 18 -29.71 13.09 13.57
N VAL A 19 -28.59 12.40 13.27
CA VAL A 19 -27.27 12.99 13.12
C VAL A 19 -26.86 13.08 11.66
N PHE A 20 -27.15 12.06 10.87
CA PHE A 20 -26.74 11.93 9.48
C PHE A 20 -27.95 12.08 8.54
N THR A 21 -27.80 12.87 7.50
CA THR A 21 -28.85 13.05 6.48
C THR A 21 -29.00 11.84 5.56
N ASP A 22 -27.95 11.04 5.43
CA ASP A 22 -27.91 9.80 4.67
C ASP A 22 -27.04 8.77 5.41
N ILE A 23 -27.54 7.56 5.52
CA ILE A 23 -26.85 6.42 6.14
C ILE A 23 -26.59 5.27 5.16
N ALA A 24 -26.96 5.45 3.88
CA ALA A 24 -26.81 4.45 2.82
C ALA A 24 -25.37 4.45 2.28
N ILE A 25 -24.39 4.11 3.15
CA ILE A 25 -22.99 4.04 2.76
C ILE A 25 -22.75 2.71 2.04
N PRO A 26 -22.22 2.71 0.79
CA PRO A 26 -21.94 1.49 0.06
C PRO A 26 -20.96 0.56 0.83
N ALA A 27 -21.23 -0.73 0.82
CA ALA A 27 -20.41 -1.73 1.51
C ALA A 27 -18.96 -1.74 0.97
N GLU A 28 -18.79 -1.47 -0.32
CA GLU A 28 -17.49 -1.39 -1.02
C GLU A 28 -16.55 -0.37 -0.36
N TYR A 29 -17.08 0.75 0.10
CA TYR A 29 -16.26 1.75 0.81
C TYR A 29 -15.56 1.13 2.03
N PHE A 30 -16.28 0.34 2.81
CA PHE A 30 -15.72 -0.30 4.00
C PHE A 30 -14.77 -1.44 3.65
N THR A 31 -15.08 -2.25 2.65
CA THR A 31 -14.23 -3.34 2.21
C THR A 31 -12.92 -2.83 1.62
N ASP A 32 -12.93 -1.74 0.85
CA ASP A 32 -11.73 -1.10 0.32
C ASP A 32 -10.83 -0.55 1.43
N VAL A 33 -11.42 0.13 2.41
CA VAL A 33 -10.66 0.62 3.57
C VAL A 33 -10.05 -0.54 4.34
N MET A 34 -10.81 -1.61 4.60
CA MET A 34 -10.32 -2.77 5.35
C MET A 34 -9.25 -3.55 4.58
N LYS A 35 -9.38 -3.69 3.26
CA LYS A 35 -8.36 -4.28 2.41
C LYS A 35 -7.05 -3.52 2.54
N ARG A 36 -7.07 -2.19 2.40
CA ARG A 36 -5.89 -1.34 2.57
C ARG A 36 -5.28 -1.44 3.97
N GLN A 37 -6.13 -1.54 5.01
CA GLN A 37 -5.64 -1.77 6.37
C GLN A 37 -4.96 -3.14 6.52
N ALA A 38 -5.49 -4.19 5.91
CA ALA A 38 -4.89 -5.52 5.95
C ALA A 38 -3.53 -5.56 5.25
N VAL A 39 -3.40 -4.86 4.11
CA VAL A 39 -2.15 -4.76 3.34
C VAL A 39 -1.00 -4.20 4.17
N VAL A 40 -1.23 -3.14 4.95
CA VAL A 40 -0.17 -2.46 5.72
C VAL A 40 -0.01 -3.01 7.14
N ASN A 41 -0.87 -3.94 7.57
CA ASN A 41 -0.81 -4.60 8.87
C ASN A 41 -0.63 -6.12 8.68
N ALA A 42 0.54 -6.53 8.22
CA ALA A 42 0.86 -7.92 7.93
C ALA A 42 0.44 -8.89 9.04
N GLY A 43 -0.22 -9.98 8.66
CA GLY A 43 -0.68 -11.03 9.59
C GLY A 43 -1.92 -10.65 10.44
N VAL A 44 -2.51 -9.46 10.22
CA VAL A 44 -3.75 -9.05 10.90
C VAL A 44 -4.95 -9.33 10.01
N THR A 45 -5.89 -10.14 10.52
CA THR A 45 -7.16 -10.40 9.82
C THR A 45 -8.14 -9.27 10.07
N PHE A 46 -8.65 -8.68 8.99
CA PHE A 46 -9.76 -7.72 9.02
C PHE A 46 -11.01 -8.39 8.49
N ARG A 47 -12.08 -8.38 9.29
CA ARG A 47 -13.37 -8.97 8.92
C ARG A 47 -14.45 -7.91 8.96
N PHE A 48 -15.13 -7.72 7.85
CA PHE A 48 -16.30 -6.87 7.71
C PHE A 48 -17.56 -7.73 7.71
N ARG A 49 -18.58 -7.27 8.42
CA ARG A 49 -19.91 -7.88 8.41
C ARG A 49 -20.94 -6.77 8.23
N ASN A 50 -21.66 -6.84 7.14
CA ASN A 50 -22.74 -5.91 6.81
C ASN A 50 -24.08 -6.60 6.97
N GLU A 51 -24.96 -6.04 7.78
CA GLU A 51 -26.33 -6.53 7.93
C GLU A 51 -27.19 -5.92 6.82
N THR A 52 -27.56 -6.72 5.81
CA THR A 52 -28.35 -6.31 4.66
C THR A 52 -29.85 -6.39 4.92
N GLU A 53 -30.25 -7.36 5.73
CA GLU A 53 -31.63 -7.56 6.24
C GLU A 53 -31.54 -8.00 7.69
N PRO A 54 -32.59 -7.85 8.49
CA PRO A 54 -32.56 -8.28 9.90
C PRO A 54 -32.08 -9.74 10.06
N GLY A 55 -30.90 -9.89 10.67
CA GLY A 55 -30.28 -11.19 10.90
C GLY A 55 -29.51 -11.78 9.70
N ARG A 56 -29.52 -11.15 8.53
CA ARG A 56 -28.76 -11.58 7.35
C ARG A 56 -27.52 -10.71 7.16
N PHE A 57 -26.37 -11.35 7.05
CA PHE A 57 -25.09 -10.68 6.95
C PHE A 57 -24.35 -11.08 5.68
N GLU A 58 -23.75 -10.09 5.03
CA GLU A 58 -22.69 -10.27 4.07
C GLU A 58 -21.35 -10.08 4.77
N GLU A 59 -20.39 -10.94 4.46
CA GLU A 59 -19.08 -10.93 5.13
C GLU A 59 -17.96 -10.83 4.10
N ALA A 60 -16.95 -10.04 4.43
CA ALA A 60 -15.69 -9.98 3.72
C ALA A 60 -14.54 -10.13 4.73
N GLU A 61 -13.49 -10.85 4.33
CA GLU A 61 -12.30 -11.07 5.16
C GLU A 61 -11.04 -10.78 4.34
N PHE A 62 -10.11 -10.05 4.94
CA PHE A 62 -8.85 -9.67 4.33
C PHE A 62 -7.70 -10.05 5.26
N LEU A 63 -6.74 -10.78 4.72
CA LEU A 63 -5.52 -11.18 5.39
C LEU A 63 -4.36 -11.21 4.39
N TYR A 64 -3.31 -10.48 4.69
CA TYR A 64 -2.04 -10.49 3.98
C TYR A 64 -0.95 -10.89 4.98
N GLU A 65 -0.56 -12.15 4.96
CA GLU A 65 0.41 -12.70 5.93
C GLU A 65 1.76 -11.97 5.84
N ASN A 66 2.22 -11.66 4.63
CA ASN A 66 3.45 -10.92 4.37
C ASN A 66 3.18 -9.45 3.98
N GLY A 67 1.98 -8.93 4.26
CA GLY A 67 1.61 -7.53 4.04
C GLY A 67 1.73 -7.10 2.58
N ILE A 68 2.44 -5.99 2.35
CA ILE A 68 2.59 -5.37 1.02
C ILE A 68 3.22 -6.31 -0.02
N MET A 69 4.00 -7.30 0.41
CA MET A 69 4.60 -8.28 -0.51
C MET A 69 3.54 -9.18 -1.15
N ASP A 70 2.62 -9.70 -0.35
CA ASP A 70 1.50 -10.53 -0.84
C ASP A 70 0.58 -9.70 -1.74
N TYR A 71 0.37 -8.44 -1.37
CA TYR A 71 -0.48 -7.53 -2.14
C TYR A 71 0.12 -7.20 -3.51
N VAL A 72 1.41 -6.89 -3.59
CA VAL A 72 2.10 -6.69 -4.88
C VAL A 72 2.03 -7.95 -5.74
N THR A 73 2.17 -9.13 -5.13
CA THR A 73 2.03 -10.41 -5.83
C THR A 73 0.62 -10.61 -6.39
N GLU A 74 -0.41 -10.29 -5.60
CA GLU A 74 -1.82 -10.33 -6.03
C GLU A 74 -2.08 -9.37 -7.19
N LEU A 75 -1.62 -8.10 -7.08
CA LEU A 75 -1.81 -7.07 -8.10
C LEU A 75 -1.15 -7.44 -9.44
N ALA A 76 0.07 -7.93 -9.40
CA ALA A 76 0.83 -8.27 -10.59
C ALA A 76 0.30 -9.53 -11.28
N GLY A 77 -0.18 -10.52 -10.51
CA GLY A 77 -0.71 -11.77 -11.01
C GLY A 77 0.21 -12.43 -12.04
N GLU A 78 -0.39 -13.03 -13.06
CA GLU A 78 0.35 -13.68 -14.16
C GLU A 78 1.04 -12.68 -15.11
N GLY A 79 0.78 -11.38 -14.97
CA GLY A 79 1.39 -10.31 -15.76
C GLY A 79 2.77 -9.87 -15.28
N SER A 80 3.26 -10.46 -14.21
CA SER A 80 4.55 -10.09 -13.62
C SER A 80 5.71 -10.44 -14.55
N LEU A 81 6.54 -9.44 -14.87
CA LEU A 81 7.79 -9.60 -15.65
C LEU A 81 8.97 -9.94 -14.77
N THR A 82 8.91 -9.57 -13.50
CA THR A 82 9.94 -9.85 -12.50
C THR A 82 9.31 -10.40 -11.24
N ALA A 83 10.04 -11.23 -10.51
CA ALA A 83 9.59 -11.63 -9.18
C ALA A 83 9.40 -10.39 -8.29
N PRO A 84 8.33 -10.33 -7.48
CA PRO A 84 8.17 -9.28 -6.49
C PRO A 84 9.35 -9.24 -5.53
N VAL A 85 9.81 -8.04 -5.22
CA VAL A 85 10.93 -7.78 -4.30
C VAL A 85 10.42 -6.95 -3.13
N PHE A 86 10.80 -7.36 -1.93
CA PHE A 86 10.54 -6.60 -0.71
C PHE A 86 11.83 -6.00 -0.18
N TRP A 87 11.77 -4.74 0.22
CA TRP A 87 12.87 -4.04 0.85
C TRP A 87 12.39 -3.26 2.08
N GLN A 88 13.21 -3.22 3.10
CA GLN A 88 12.93 -2.50 4.33
C GLN A 88 14.18 -1.82 4.87
N THR A 89 14.02 -0.62 5.39
CA THR A 89 15.10 0.10 6.10
C THR A 89 14.55 0.93 7.24
N GLU A 90 15.43 1.25 8.19
CA GLU A 90 15.16 2.19 9.27
C GLU A 90 16.19 3.31 9.23
N LYS A 91 15.75 4.54 9.30
CA LYS A 91 16.58 5.73 9.35
C LYS A 91 16.16 6.62 10.51
N LYS A 92 17.12 7.31 11.09
CA LYS A 92 16.85 8.41 12.01
C LYS A 92 16.68 9.68 11.22
N GLY A 93 15.70 10.49 11.59
CA GLY A 93 15.42 11.79 11.00
C GLY A 93 15.25 12.86 12.09
N ARG A 94 15.32 14.10 11.69
CA ARG A 94 15.05 15.25 12.52
C ARG A 94 14.53 16.39 11.64
N ASP A 95 13.38 16.95 11.99
CA ASP A 95 12.79 18.03 11.19
C ASP A 95 13.63 19.31 11.23
N ARG A 96 14.13 19.66 12.42
CA ARG A 96 14.99 20.81 12.67
C ARG A 96 15.95 20.50 13.82
N ALA A 97 17.04 21.24 13.90
CA ALA A 97 18.08 21.03 14.90
C ALA A 97 17.56 21.09 16.35
N ASP A 98 16.51 21.89 16.59
CA ASP A 98 15.87 22.08 17.91
C ASP A 98 14.81 21.04 18.24
N LYS A 99 14.50 20.09 17.31
CA LYS A 99 13.51 19.05 17.51
C LYS A 99 14.16 17.71 17.87
N PRO A 100 13.44 16.83 18.60
CA PRO A 100 13.95 15.49 18.89
C PRO A 100 14.13 14.68 17.62
N GLU A 101 15.06 13.74 17.66
CA GLU A 101 15.19 12.73 16.59
C GLU A 101 13.98 11.78 16.59
N TYR A 102 13.55 11.38 15.41
CA TYR A 102 12.56 10.34 15.23
C TYR A 102 13.12 9.22 14.35
N LYS A 103 12.50 8.06 14.43
CA LYS A 103 12.81 6.92 13.57
C LYS A 103 11.78 6.81 12.46
N VAL A 104 12.26 6.68 11.23
CA VAL A 104 11.45 6.34 10.06
C VAL A 104 11.75 4.92 9.69
N LYS A 105 10.72 4.08 9.68
CA LYS A 105 10.77 2.78 9.02
C LYS A 105 10.15 2.92 7.64
N LEU A 106 10.85 2.47 6.63
CA LEU A 106 10.39 2.44 5.27
C LEU A 106 10.36 0.98 4.81
N SER A 107 9.21 0.56 4.30
CA SER A 107 9.04 -0.73 3.64
C SER A 107 8.54 -0.47 2.24
N ALA A 108 9.04 -1.22 1.26
CA ALA A 108 8.57 -1.16 -0.10
C ALA A 108 8.55 -2.57 -0.69
N ALA A 109 7.51 -2.86 -1.46
CA ALA A 109 7.43 -4.05 -2.30
C ALA A 109 7.15 -3.61 -3.73
N CYS A 110 7.85 -4.19 -4.70
CA CYS A 110 7.63 -3.84 -6.09
C CYS A 110 7.94 -5.01 -7.04
N CYS A 111 7.35 -4.94 -8.21
CA CYS A 111 7.73 -5.73 -9.38
C CYS A 111 7.41 -4.93 -10.65
N PHE A 112 7.87 -5.44 -11.79
CA PHE A 112 7.48 -4.90 -13.08
C PHE A 112 6.45 -5.81 -13.74
N SER A 113 5.47 -5.19 -14.41
CA SER A 113 4.39 -5.88 -15.11
C SER A 113 4.12 -5.18 -16.45
N ASN A 114 3.70 -5.94 -17.44
CA ASN A 114 3.24 -5.39 -18.72
C ASN A 114 1.71 -5.34 -18.85
N LYS A 115 0.99 -5.69 -17.80
CA LYS A 115 -0.48 -5.74 -17.79
C LYS A 115 -1.11 -4.77 -16.79
N VAL A 116 -0.39 -4.46 -15.73
CA VAL A 116 -0.89 -3.59 -14.65
C VAL A 116 0.21 -2.64 -14.20
N ASN A 117 -0.19 -1.43 -13.87
CA ASN A 117 0.62 -0.44 -13.19
C ASN A 117 -0.18 0.09 -11.99
N VAL A 118 0.32 -0.17 -10.81
CA VAL A 118 -0.31 0.29 -9.56
C VAL A 118 0.78 0.83 -8.66
N ILE A 119 0.63 2.08 -8.25
CA ILE A 119 1.58 2.74 -7.37
C ILE A 119 0.80 3.32 -6.20
N GLU A 120 1.01 2.75 -5.03
CA GLU A 120 0.35 3.16 -3.81
C GLU A 120 1.37 3.58 -2.75
N HIS A 121 1.02 4.60 -2.00
CA HIS A 121 1.84 5.09 -0.90
C HIS A 121 1.02 5.15 0.37
N TYR A 122 1.66 4.81 1.48
CA TYR A 122 1.05 4.81 2.80
C TYR A 122 1.92 5.57 3.80
N HIS A 123 1.30 6.21 4.75
CA HIS A 123 1.94 6.75 5.94
C HIS A 123 1.30 6.12 7.18
N ASN A 124 2.06 5.26 7.86
CA ASN A 124 1.52 4.31 8.83
C ASN A 124 0.40 3.47 8.16
N SER A 125 -0.81 3.51 8.69
CA SER A 125 -1.95 2.78 8.12
C SER A 125 -2.82 3.65 7.19
N SER A 126 -2.42 4.88 6.86
CA SER A 126 -3.20 5.79 6.02
C SER A 126 -2.72 5.73 4.58
N TRP A 127 -3.63 5.42 3.67
CA TRP A 127 -3.38 5.53 2.25
C TRP A 127 -3.25 7.01 1.84
N LEU A 128 -2.25 7.31 1.03
CA LEU A 128 -1.96 8.65 0.54
C LEU A 128 -2.52 8.83 -0.87
N GLU A 129 -3.81 9.10 -0.94
CA GLU A 129 -4.55 9.28 -2.20
C GLU A 129 -3.91 10.30 -3.14
N HIS A 130 -3.36 11.37 -2.58
CA HIS A 130 -2.74 12.46 -3.34
C HIS A 130 -1.20 12.42 -3.35
N GLY A 131 -0.61 11.27 -3.06
CA GLY A 131 0.84 11.08 -3.07
C GLY A 131 1.56 11.85 -1.96
N GLY A 132 2.43 12.79 -2.34
CA GLY A 132 3.18 13.63 -1.40
C GLY A 132 4.67 13.31 -1.37
N SER A 133 5.29 13.46 -0.19
CA SER A 133 6.74 13.23 -0.03
C SER A 133 7.18 11.80 -0.38
N PRO A 134 6.44 10.73 0.01
CA PRO A 134 6.80 9.36 -0.38
C PRO A 134 6.79 9.16 -1.89
N GLU A 135 5.80 9.68 -2.59
CA GLU A 135 5.71 9.60 -4.05
C GLU A 135 6.91 10.28 -4.71
N LYS A 136 7.23 11.52 -4.31
CA LYS A 136 8.38 12.25 -4.84
C LYS A 136 9.70 11.52 -4.60
N ALA A 137 9.85 10.93 -3.43
CA ALA A 137 11.03 10.15 -3.07
C ALA A 137 11.14 8.87 -3.92
N ALA A 138 10.04 8.13 -4.11
CA ALA A 138 9.99 6.94 -4.93
C ALA A 138 10.34 7.27 -6.39
N LYS A 139 9.69 8.28 -6.99
CA LYS A 139 10.00 8.75 -8.37
C LYS A 139 11.48 9.04 -8.54
N SER A 140 12.06 9.83 -7.65
CA SER A 140 13.49 10.18 -7.72
C SER A 140 14.40 8.96 -7.56
N ALA A 141 14.08 8.06 -6.63
CA ALA A 141 14.89 6.88 -6.36
C ALA A 141 14.89 5.90 -7.55
N PHE A 142 13.71 5.58 -8.09
CA PHE A 142 13.60 4.67 -9.24
C PHE A 142 14.28 5.22 -10.48
N VAL A 143 14.02 6.48 -10.83
CA VAL A 143 14.68 7.11 -12.00
C VAL A 143 16.20 7.09 -11.83
N SER A 144 16.71 7.50 -10.67
CA SER A 144 18.17 7.52 -10.43
C SER A 144 18.79 6.14 -10.47
N ALA A 145 18.14 5.13 -9.86
CA ALA A 145 18.68 3.79 -9.81
C ALA A 145 18.70 3.13 -11.19
N ILE A 146 17.61 3.25 -11.95
CA ILE A 146 17.50 2.65 -13.29
C ILE A 146 18.40 3.39 -14.27
N ASP A 147 18.43 4.72 -14.27
CA ASP A 147 19.36 5.51 -15.12
C ASP A 147 20.82 5.11 -14.87
N LYS A 148 21.19 4.98 -13.59
CA LYS A 148 22.54 4.50 -13.24
C LYS A 148 22.81 3.11 -13.78
N TYR A 149 21.88 2.17 -13.56
CA TYR A 149 22.02 0.79 -14.06
C TYR A 149 22.16 0.75 -15.59
N LEU A 150 21.31 1.47 -16.32
CA LEU A 150 21.35 1.50 -17.79
C LEU A 150 22.67 2.08 -18.32
N ARG A 151 23.20 3.11 -17.66
CA ARG A 151 24.53 3.67 -18.01
C ARG A 151 25.64 2.70 -17.71
N ASP A 152 25.67 2.11 -16.52
CA ASP A 152 26.72 1.19 -16.10
C ASP A 152 26.74 -0.07 -16.99
N GLN A 153 25.60 -0.49 -17.51
CA GLN A 153 25.44 -1.63 -18.42
C GLN A 153 25.56 -1.25 -19.92
N GLY A 154 25.80 0.03 -20.24
CA GLY A 154 25.92 0.48 -21.63
C GLY A 154 24.66 0.25 -22.45
N LYS A 155 23.46 0.34 -21.84
CA LYS A 155 22.20 0.05 -22.50
C LYS A 155 21.65 1.21 -23.31
N TYR A 156 22.11 2.44 -23.06
CA TYR A 156 21.70 3.61 -23.84
C TYR A 156 22.31 3.62 -25.23
N GLN A 157 21.51 3.94 -26.22
CA GLN A 157 21.98 4.23 -27.56
C GLN A 157 22.52 5.68 -27.68
N LYS A 158 23.37 5.98 -28.70
CA LYS A 158 24.03 7.27 -28.80
C LYS A 158 23.10 8.51 -28.86
N SER A 159 21.87 8.35 -29.33
CA SER A 159 20.86 9.42 -29.44
C SER A 159 19.70 9.29 -28.46
N GLU A 160 19.78 8.36 -27.54
CA GLU A 160 18.68 8.05 -26.58
C GLU A 160 18.68 9.03 -25.43
N SER A 161 17.50 9.54 -25.10
CA SER A 161 17.29 10.36 -23.90
C SER A 161 17.40 9.52 -22.63
N LYS A 162 17.75 10.16 -21.53
CA LYS A 162 17.72 9.51 -20.23
C LYS A 162 16.31 9.05 -19.89
N ILE A 163 16.23 7.92 -19.18
CA ILE A 163 14.96 7.41 -18.67
C ILE A 163 14.26 8.45 -17.79
N THR A 164 12.96 8.54 -17.91
CA THR A 164 12.09 9.41 -17.13
C THR A 164 11.17 8.59 -16.24
N TRP A 165 10.44 9.25 -15.37
CA TRP A 165 9.44 8.57 -14.54
C TRP A 165 8.33 7.96 -15.39
N ALA A 166 7.86 8.64 -16.44
CA ALA A 166 6.83 8.15 -17.34
C ALA A 166 7.19 6.79 -17.97
N ASP A 167 8.47 6.57 -18.28
CA ASP A 167 8.93 5.29 -18.83
C ASP A 167 8.91 4.15 -17.81
N ILE A 168 8.87 4.48 -16.52
CA ILE A 168 8.90 3.51 -15.41
C ILE A 168 7.48 3.21 -14.89
N GLU A 169 6.66 4.26 -14.71
CA GLU A 169 5.36 4.13 -14.07
C GLU A 169 4.39 3.23 -14.84
N ASP A 170 4.51 3.16 -16.15
CA ASP A 170 3.64 2.35 -17.01
C ASP A 170 3.79 0.84 -16.80
N CYS A 171 4.88 0.40 -16.19
CA CYS A 171 5.14 -1.01 -15.94
C CYS A 171 5.45 -1.33 -14.47
N LEU A 172 5.32 -0.37 -13.56
CA LEU A 172 5.67 -0.53 -12.15
C LEU A 172 4.46 -0.87 -11.31
N VAL A 173 4.59 -1.93 -10.52
CA VAL A 173 3.71 -2.23 -9.37
C VAL A 173 4.52 -1.97 -8.12
N LEU A 174 4.12 -0.97 -7.32
CA LEU A 174 4.83 -0.49 -6.13
C LEU A 174 3.86 -0.18 -4.99
N VAL A 175 4.17 -0.71 -3.83
CA VAL A 175 3.48 -0.40 -2.57
C VAL A 175 4.50 -0.10 -1.47
#